data_13940ac45ef4bd8e0f9baef03e99a51f
#
_entry.id   13940ac45ef4bd8e0f9baef03e99a51f
#
_cell.length_a   1.000
_cell.length_b   1.000
_cell.length_c   1.000
_cell.angle_alpha   90.00
_cell.angle_beta   90.00
_cell.angle_gamma   90.00
#
_symmetry.space_group_name_H-M   'P 1'
#
loop_
_entity.id
_entity.type
_entity.pdbx_description
1 polymer ?
#
loop_
_entity_poly.entity_id
_entity_poly.type
_entity_poly.pdbx_seq_one_letter_code
_entity_poly.pdbx_strand_id
1 'polypeptide(L)'
;RFKHRDEKNEKGETCKHIQEVNVDLSKIKPEPLDGHDKKIQLSDNIGVVMKYPQLDTFQKISGYDFENKTNNTFDAIFDIMSDSLEMIYQDDEVFYKDDHTKEEIMNFFGSLNTQQFEKIRNFFTTMPYLRHEFDYTCEKCGCKETVILNGIEDFFA
;
A
#
# COMPACT_ATOMS: atom_id res chain seq x y z
N ARG A 1 2.50 -1.11 -21.88
CA ARG A 1 2.28 -0.26 -23.08
C ARG A 1 1.87 1.12 -22.62
N PHE A 2 2.68 2.14 -22.91
CA PHE A 2 2.38 3.50 -22.53
C PHE A 2 1.76 4.26 -23.69
N LYS A 3 0.63 4.90 -23.42
CA LYS A 3 -0.01 5.84 -24.34
C LYS A 3 0.44 7.23 -23.95
N HIS A 4 0.96 7.96 -24.90
CA HIS A 4 1.30 9.37 -24.71
C HIS A 4 0.09 10.11 -24.14
N ARG A 5 0.24 10.75 -22.99
CA ARG A 5 -0.82 11.63 -22.46
C ARG A 5 -1.00 12.79 -23.42
N ASP A 6 -2.19 13.42 -23.37
CA ASP A 6 -2.63 14.46 -24.32
C ASP A 6 -1.76 15.76 -24.31
N GLU A 7 -0.47 15.64 -24.02
CA GLU A 7 0.47 16.74 -24.17
C GLU A 7 0.68 17.04 -25.66
N LYS A 8 0.53 18.32 -25.99
CA LYS A 8 0.75 18.82 -27.34
C LYS A 8 2.24 18.83 -27.60
N ASN A 9 2.65 18.28 -28.75
CA ASN A 9 4.02 18.42 -29.23
C ASN A 9 4.36 19.93 -29.47
N GLU A 10 5.62 20.25 -29.76
CA GLU A 10 6.07 21.61 -30.05
C GLU A 10 5.27 22.30 -31.20
N LYS A 11 4.52 21.51 -31.98
CA LYS A 11 3.63 21.98 -33.05
C LYS A 11 2.16 22.11 -32.63
N GLY A 12 1.85 21.84 -31.34
CA GLY A 12 0.50 21.96 -30.81
C GLY A 12 -0.42 20.78 -31.17
N GLU A 13 0.09 19.66 -31.68
CA GLU A 13 -0.66 18.47 -32.07
C GLU A 13 -0.55 17.40 -31.00
N THR A 14 -1.65 16.68 -30.71
CA THR A 14 -1.68 15.59 -29.76
C THR A 14 -1.11 14.31 -30.39
N CYS A 15 -0.02 13.79 -29.84
CA CYS A 15 0.56 12.54 -30.29
C CYS A 15 -0.19 11.36 -29.67
N LYS A 16 -0.87 10.55 -30.50
CA LYS A 16 -1.60 9.34 -30.07
C LYS A 16 -0.75 8.07 -30.23
N HIS A 17 0.57 8.20 -30.26
CA HIS A 17 1.45 7.05 -30.42
C HIS A 17 1.46 6.19 -29.14
N ILE A 18 1.36 4.87 -29.31
CA ILE A 18 1.52 3.90 -28.22
C ILE A 18 2.90 3.28 -28.39
N GLN A 19 3.74 3.43 -27.38
CA GLN A 19 5.10 2.89 -27.39
C GLN A 19 5.25 1.83 -26.30
N GLU A 20 5.96 0.75 -26.63
CA GLU A 20 6.36 -0.26 -25.67
C GLU A 20 7.70 0.14 -25.04
N VAL A 21 7.74 0.19 -23.73
CA VAL A 21 8.96 0.45 -22.98
C VAL A 21 9.23 -0.76 -22.08
N ASN A 22 10.43 -1.30 -22.17
CA ASN A 22 10.86 -2.42 -21.35
C ASN A 22 11.42 -1.89 -20.01
N VAL A 23 10.79 -2.26 -18.91
CA VAL A 23 11.23 -1.92 -17.56
C VAL A 23 11.85 -3.17 -16.92
N ASP A 24 13.10 -3.05 -16.45
CA ASP A 24 13.81 -4.13 -15.78
C ASP A 24 13.37 -4.21 -14.31
N LEU A 25 12.43 -5.11 -14.03
CA LEU A 25 11.87 -5.30 -12.69
C LEU A 25 12.92 -5.76 -11.66
N SER A 26 14.04 -6.35 -12.08
CA SER A 26 15.09 -6.81 -11.16
C SER A 26 15.81 -5.66 -10.45
N LYS A 27 15.72 -4.46 -11.01
CA LYS A 27 16.34 -3.24 -10.46
C LYS A 27 15.42 -2.47 -9.52
N ILE A 28 14.15 -2.83 -9.48
CA ILE A 28 13.16 -2.15 -8.66
C ILE A 28 13.13 -2.82 -7.29
N LYS A 29 13.44 -2.04 -6.27
CA LYS A 29 13.39 -2.51 -4.87
C LYS A 29 12.35 -1.69 -4.13
N PRO A 30 11.43 -2.35 -3.39
CA PRO A 30 10.52 -1.64 -2.51
C PRO A 30 11.33 -1.05 -1.35
N GLU A 31 11.18 0.23 -1.11
CA GLU A 31 11.81 0.93 0.01
C GLU A 31 10.73 1.46 0.94
N PRO A 32 10.85 1.23 2.26
CA PRO A 32 9.95 1.84 3.22
C PRO A 32 10.21 3.34 3.30
N LEU A 33 9.19 4.11 3.64
CA LEU A 33 9.37 5.50 3.98
C LEU A 33 10.10 5.65 5.32
N ASP A 34 10.73 6.81 5.52
CA ASP A 34 11.44 7.13 6.76
C ASP A 34 10.54 6.94 7.98
N GLY A 35 11.08 6.32 9.02
CA GLY A 35 10.37 6.05 10.26
C GLY A 35 9.42 4.85 10.22
N HIS A 36 9.49 4.01 9.18
CA HIS A 36 8.73 2.77 9.13
C HIS A 36 9.30 1.73 10.10
N ASP A 37 8.44 1.21 10.98
CA ASP A 37 8.77 0.12 11.89
C ASP A 37 7.60 -0.88 11.95
N LYS A 38 7.93 -2.16 11.99
CA LYS A 38 6.96 -3.24 12.19
C LYS A 38 6.54 -3.38 13.65
N LYS A 39 7.41 -2.97 14.58
CA LYS A 39 7.13 -3.00 16.01
C LYS A 39 6.59 -1.65 16.46
N ILE A 40 5.32 -1.62 16.83
CA ILE A 40 4.60 -0.39 17.15
C ILE A 40 4.26 -0.38 18.64
N GLN A 41 4.84 0.57 19.38
CA GLN A 41 4.50 0.80 20.77
C GLN A 41 3.19 1.58 20.88
N LEU A 42 2.14 0.96 21.42
CA LEU A 42 0.82 1.58 21.57
C LEU A 42 0.72 2.40 22.87
N SER A 43 1.20 1.84 23.97
CA SER A 43 1.29 2.49 25.29
C SER A 43 2.57 2.06 26.00
N ASP A 44 2.78 2.45 27.24
CA ASP A 44 4.00 2.16 27.99
C ASP A 44 4.29 0.66 28.10
N ASN A 45 3.25 -0.16 28.15
CA ASN A 45 3.35 -1.61 28.35
C ASN A 45 2.70 -2.46 27.27
N ILE A 46 2.05 -1.88 26.27
CA ILE A 46 1.38 -2.62 25.18
C ILE A 46 1.91 -2.18 23.84
N GLY A 47 2.20 -3.13 22.97
CA GLY A 47 2.51 -2.88 21.59
C GLY A 47 2.13 -4.03 20.68
N VAL A 48 2.30 -3.83 19.40
CA VAL A 48 2.01 -4.81 18.36
C VAL A 48 3.19 -4.97 17.42
N VAL A 49 3.32 -6.15 16.85
CA VAL A 49 4.19 -6.39 15.71
C VAL A 49 3.32 -6.65 14.49
N MET A 50 3.57 -5.90 13.44
CA MET A 50 2.82 -5.98 12.19
C MET A 50 3.64 -6.67 11.11
N LYS A 51 2.97 -7.39 10.23
CA LYS A 51 3.51 -7.94 8.98
C LYS A 51 2.86 -7.26 7.79
N TYR A 52 3.54 -7.26 6.65
CA TYR A 52 2.94 -6.72 5.44
C TYR A 52 1.76 -7.56 4.98
N PRO A 53 0.65 -6.92 4.56
CA PRO A 53 -0.50 -7.64 4.05
C PRO A 53 -0.11 -8.45 2.81
N GLN A 54 -0.71 -9.62 2.66
CA GLN A 54 -0.48 -10.49 1.51
C GLN A 54 -1.31 -10.03 0.31
N LEU A 55 -0.92 -10.48 -0.89
CA LEU A 55 -1.59 -10.06 -2.14
C LEU A 55 -3.07 -10.46 -2.18
N ASP A 56 -3.42 -11.60 -1.62
CA ASP A 56 -4.81 -12.05 -1.50
C ASP A 56 -5.67 -11.16 -0.60
N THR A 57 -5.07 -10.57 0.44
CA THR A 57 -5.73 -9.55 1.28
C THR A 57 -6.04 -8.30 0.46
N PHE A 58 -5.09 -7.83 -0.37
CA PHE A 58 -5.33 -6.71 -1.27
C PHE A 58 -6.41 -7.01 -2.32
N GLN A 59 -6.45 -8.21 -2.87
CA GLN A 59 -7.49 -8.61 -3.83
C GLN A 59 -8.88 -8.62 -3.22
N LYS A 60 -9.02 -9.04 -1.98
CA LYS A 60 -10.29 -8.95 -1.24
C LYS A 60 -10.76 -7.51 -1.10
N ILE A 61 -9.82 -6.59 -0.89
CA ILE A 61 -10.10 -5.16 -0.66
C ILE A 61 -10.41 -4.42 -1.97
N SER A 62 -9.79 -4.80 -3.09
CA SER A 62 -10.06 -4.17 -4.39
C SER A 62 -11.53 -4.30 -4.83
N GLY A 63 -12.28 -5.22 -4.22
CA GLY A 63 -13.73 -5.34 -4.39
C GLY A 63 -14.57 -4.42 -3.47
N TYR A 64 -13.94 -3.70 -2.54
CA TYR A 64 -14.67 -2.79 -1.66
C TYR A 64 -14.73 -1.38 -2.25
N ASP A 65 -15.92 -0.81 -2.26
CA ASP A 65 -16.15 0.57 -2.67
C ASP A 65 -15.86 1.52 -1.50
N PHE A 66 -14.62 2.03 -1.45
CA PHE A 66 -14.19 2.97 -0.41
C PHE A 66 -14.81 4.37 -0.54
N GLU A 67 -15.43 4.70 -1.68
CA GLU A 67 -16.12 5.98 -1.88
C GLU A 67 -17.49 5.99 -1.18
N ASN A 68 -18.17 4.85 -1.18
CA ASN A 68 -19.40 4.68 -0.43
C ASN A 68 -19.07 4.23 1.01
N LYS A 69 -19.03 5.15 1.96
CA LYS A 69 -18.83 4.93 3.39
C LYS A 69 -19.93 4.04 4.00
N THR A 70 -20.02 2.81 3.57
CA THR A 70 -20.93 1.78 4.11
C THR A 70 -20.22 1.01 5.22
N ASN A 71 -20.98 0.27 6.01
CA ASN A 71 -20.41 -0.61 7.07
C ASN A 71 -19.33 -1.55 6.53
N ASN A 72 -19.41 -1.94 5.25
CA ASN A 72 -18.43 -2.79 4.59
C ASN A 72 -17.00 -2.19 4.55
N THR A 73 -16.87 -0.85 4.53
CA THR A 73 -15.55 -0.19 4.52
C THR A 73 -14.81 -0.40 5.84
N PHE A 74 -15.52 -0.32 6.97
CA PHE A 74 -14.92 -0.56 8.28
C PHE A 74 -14.51 -2.01 8.42
N ASP A 75 -15.34 -2.95 8.01
CA ASP A 75 -15.03 -4.38 8.05
C ASP A 75 -13.78 -4.70 7.21
N ALA A 76 -13.65 -4.10 6.03
CA ALA A 76 -12.46 -4.25 5.19
C ALA A 76 -11.19 -3.73 5.86
N ILE A 77 -11.25 -2.57 6.51
CA ILE A 77 -10.11 -2.00 7.24
C ILE A 77 -9.70 -2.93 8.39
N PHE A 78 -10.67 -3.42 9.17
CA PHE A 78 -10.39 -4.35 10.25
C PHE A 78 -9.84 -5.69 9.76
N ASP A 79 -10.31 -6.19 8.61
CA ASP A 79 -9.78 -7.41 7.99
C ASP A 79 -8.32 -7.23 7.60
N ILE A 80 -7.96 -6.09 6.97
CA ILE A 80 -6.57 -5.77 6.64
C ILE A 80 -5.70 -5.71 7.89
N MET A 81 -6.16 -4.97 8.91
CA MET A 81 -5.43 -4.81 10.15
C MET A 81 -5.22 -6.15 10.85
N SER A 82 -6.27 -6.98 10.91
CA SER A 82 -6.22 -8.31 11.48
C SER A 82 -5.27 -9.23 10.72
N ASP A 83 -5.32 -9.24 9.38
CA ASP A 83 -4.43 -10.06 8.56
C ASP A 83 -2.96 -9.62 8.64
N SER A 84 -2.74 -8.34 8.91
CA SER A 84 -1.41 -7.77 9.07
C SER A 84 -0.86 -7.83 10.50
N LEU A 85 -1.65 -8.26 11.48
CA LEU A 85 -1.17 -8.47 12.83
C LEU A 85 -0.35 -9.78 12.89
N GLU A 86 0.82 -9.73 13.52
CA GLU A 86 1.65 -10.91 13.81
C GLU A 86 1.49 -11.31 15.29
N MET A 87 1.71 -10.35 16.19
CA MET A 87 1.58 -10.56 17.62
C MET A 87 1.26 -9.26 18.37
N ILE A 88 0.69 -9.41 19.55
CA ILE A 88 0.52 -8.36 20.56
C ILE A 88 1.47 -8.70 21.70
N TYR A 89 2.16 -7.72 22.26
CA TYR A 89 2.94 -7.90 23.47
C TYR A 89 2.45 -6.94 24.55
N GLN A 90 2.42 -7.46 25.76
CA GLN A 90 2.07 -6.68 26.96
C GLN A 90 3.06 -7.04 28.06
N ASP A 91 3.88 -6.05 28.49
CA ASP A 91 5.00 -6.29 29.39
C ASP A 91 5.90 -7.45 28.90
N ASP A 92 5.99 -8.56 29.64
CA ASP A 92 6.77 -9.76 29.27
C ASP A 92 5.92 -10.84 28.58
N GLU A 93 4.63 -10.61 28.37
CA GLU A 93 3.71 -11.56 27.73
C GLU A 93 3.57 -11.28 26.24
N VAL A 94 3.47 -12.35 25.45
CA VAL A 94 3.29 -12.30 24.00
C VAL A 94 2.08 -13.11 23.60
N PHE A 95 1.23 -12.51 22.79
CA PHE A 95 0.00 -13.09 22.26
C PHE A 95 0.09 -13.18 20.74
N TYR A 96 0.26 -14.38 20.20
CA TYR A 96 0.31 -14.57 18.75
C TYR A 96 -1.08 -14.53 18.15
N LYS A 97 -1.22 -13.87 17.01
CA LYS A 97 -2.52 -13.78 16.31
C LYS A 97 -3.17 -15.12 16.08
N ASP A 98 -2.38 -16.13 15.71
CA ASP A 98 -2.89 -17.45 15.33
C ASP A 98 -3.49 -18.24 16.50
N ASP A 99 -3.21 -17.84 17.74
CA ASP A 99 -3.76 -18.42 18.97
C ASP A 99 -5.12 -17.79 19.37
N HIS A 100 -5.57 -16.77 18.63
CA HIS A 100 -6.76 -16.00 18.95
C HIS A 100 -7.79 -16.01 17.82
N THR A 101 -9.05 -15.90 18.19
CA THR A 101 -10.15 -15.79 17.24
C THR A 101 -10.17 -14.41 16.56
N LYS A 102 -10.76 -14.36 15.37
CA LYS A 102 -10.97 -13.07 14.65
C LYS A 102 -11.73 -12.05 15.52
N GLU A 103 -12.73 -12.53 16.29
CA GLU A 103 -13.53 -11.66 17.16
C GLU A 103 -12.70 -11.04 18.29
N GLU A 104 -11.80 -11.81 18.93
CA GLU A 104 -10.88 -11.28 19.95
C GLU A 104 -9.94 -10.23 19.38
N ILE A 105 -9.38 -10.47 18.20
CA ILE A 105 -8.53 -9.50 17.50
C ILE A 105 -9.32 -8.23 17.13
N MET A 106 -10.55 -8.37 16.64
CA MET A 106 -11.41 -7.22 16.35
C MET A 106 -11.74 -6.41 17.61
N ASN A 107 -12.03 -7.09 18.72
CA ASN A 107 -12.27 -6.44 20.01
C ASN A 107 -11.02 -5.69 20.51
N PHE A 108 -9.83 -6.27 20.34
CA PHE A 108 -8.59 -5.58 20.64
C PHE A 108 -8.45 -4.27 19.84
N PHE A 109 -8.59 -4.32 18.51
CA PHE A 109 -8.52 -3.11 17.68
C PHE A 109 -9.63 -2.11 18.00
N GLY A 110 -10.84 -2.57 18.32
CA GLY A 110 -11.96 -1.73 18.71
C GLY A 110 -11.76 -1.04 20.08
N SER A 111 -10.87 -1.55 20.93
CA SER A 111 -10.53 -0.97 22.23
C SER A 111 -9.47 0.12 22.15
N LEU A 112 -8.81 0.28 21.01
CA LEU A 112 -7.74 1.27 20.83
C LEU A 112 -8.30 2.70 20.84
N ASN A 113 -7.59 3.60 21.49
CA ASN A 113 -7.87 5.03 21.39
C ASN A 113 -7.35 5.59 20.04
N THR A 114 -7.76 6.82 19.72
CA THR A 114 -7.39 7.47 18.45
C THR A 114 -5.88 7.56 18.24
N GLN A 115 -5.09 7.83 19.26
CA GLN A 115 -3.63 7.95 19.14
C GLN A 115 -2.98 6.60 18.85
N GLN A 116 -3.45 5.55 19.49
CA GLN A 116 -2.97 4.18 19.25
C GLN A 116 -3.34 3.71 17.82
N PHE A 117 -4.56 4.01 17.40
CA PHE A 117 -5.02 3.70 16.05
C PHE A 117 -4.19 4.44 14.98
N GLU A 118 -3.86 5.71 15.20
CA GLU A 118 -3.01 6.49 14.30
C GLU A 118 -1.60 5.90 14.15
N LYS A 119 -1.04 5.33 15.22
CA LYS A 119 0.26 4.64 15.14
C LYS A 119 0.19 3.42 14.22
N ILE A 120 -0.89 2.63 14.30
CA ILE A 120 -1.10 1.48 13.41
C ILE A 120 -1.36 1.96 11.97
N ARG A 121 -2.16 3.00 11.78
CA ARG A 121 -2.38 3.60 10.46
C ARG A 121 -1.07 4.05 9.82
N ASN A 122 -0.16 4.64 10.61
CA ASN A 122 1.14 5.07 10.13
C ASN A 122 1.97 3.92 9.55
N PHE A 123 1.88 2.71 10.12
CA PHE A 123 2.53 1.54 9.55
C PHE A 123 2.09 1.31 8.10
N PHE A 124 0.79 1.37 7.81
CA PHE A 124 0.27 1.15 6.45
C PHE A 124 0.63 2.27 5.49
N THR A 125 0.73 3.51 5.97
CA THR A 125 1.10 4.66 5.13
C THR A 125 2.59 4.75 4.82
N THR A 126 3.43 4.12 5.67
CA THR A 126 4.89 4.12 5.54
C THR A 126 5.47 2.80 5.07
N MET A 127 4.64 1.75 4.93
CA MET A 127 5.11 0.44 4.48
C MET A 127 5.75 0.51 3.10
N PRO A 128 6.70 -0.38 2.78
CA PRO A 128 7.32 -0.42 1.49
C PRO A 128 6.30 -0.58 0.37
N TYR A 129 6.41 0.23 -0.65
CA TYR A 129 5.61 0.13 -1.87
C TYR A 129 6.51 0.15 -3.10
N LEU A 130 6.03 -0.47 -4.16
CA LEU A 130 6.74 -0.43 -5.43
C LEU A 130 6.51 0.94 -6.06
N ARG A 131 7.61 1.68 -6.26
CA ARG A 131 7.61 2.92 -7.03
C ARG A 131 8.78 2.89 -7.99
N HIS A 132 8.51 3.15 -9.23
CA HIS A 132 9.54 3.28 -10.24
C HIS A 132 9.26 4.47 -11.15
N GLU A 133 10.27 5.29 -11.32
CA GLU A 133 10.20 6.48 -12.18
C GLU A 133 11.24 6.32 -13.27
N PHE A 134 10.82 6.53 -14.52
CA PHE A 134 11.73 6.51 -15.65
C PHE A 134 11.30 7.49 -16.72
N ASP A 135 12.30 8.03 -17.42
CA ASP A 135 12.08 8.91 -18.54
C ASP A 135 12.07 8.11 -19.85
N TYR A 136 11.16 8.42 -20.72
CA TYR A 136 11.19 7.91 -22.06
C TYR A 136 11.03 9.04 -23.09
N THR A 137 11.54 8.80 -24.28
CA THR A 137 11.39 9.72 -25.42
C THR A 137 10.49 9.06 -26.45
N CYS A 138 9.41 9.70 -26.82
CA CYS A 138 8.50 9.19 -27.84
C CYS A 138 9.20 9.12 -29.19
N GLU A 139 9.29 7.94 -29.78
CA GLU A 139 9.96 7.72 -31.10
C GLU A 139 9.30 8.47 -32.25
N LYS A 140 8.00 8.78 -32.13
CA LYS A 140 7.25 9.45 -33.19
C LYS A 140 7.34 10.96 -33.13
N CYS A 141 7.26 11.59 -31.98
CA CYS A 141 7.20 13.03 -31.83
C CYS A 141 8.42 13.66 -31.14
N GLY A 142 9.30 12.81 -30.56
CA GLY A 142 10.49 13.26 -29.84
C GLY A 142 10.24 13.87 -28.47
N CYS A 143 8.98 13.95 -28.00
CA CYS A 143 8.67 14.45 -26.66
C CYS A 143 9.26 13.54 -25.60
N LYS A 144 9.81 14.15 -24.57
CA LYS A 144 10.28 13.47 -23.37
C LYS A 144 9.17 13.48 -22.33
N GLU A 145 8.94 12.36 -21.70
CA GLU A 145 7.93 12.22 -20.65
C GLU A 145 8.48 11.34 -19.53
N THR A 146 8.17 11.72 -18.29
CA THR A 146 8.50 10.93 -17.11
C THR A 146 7.28 10.09 -16.72
N VAL A 147 7.45 8.79 -16.64
CA VAL A 147 6.42 7.85 -16.20
C VAL A 147 6.73 7.43 -14.77
N ILE A 148 5.72 7.51 -13.92
CA ILE A 148 5.79 7.03 -12.54
C ILE A 148 4.85 5.85 -12.43
N LEU A 149 5.40 4.69 -12.08
CA LEU A 149 4.65 3.48 -11.75
C LEU A 149 4.53 3.41 -10.24
N ASN A 150 3.31 3.40 -9.72
CA ASN A 150 3.03 3.31 -8.29
C ASN A 150 2.20 2.07 -7.98
N GLY A 151 2.71 1.26 -7.05
CA GLY A 151 2.02 0.04 -6.64
C GLY A 151 2.06 -1.06 -7.70
N ILE A 152 1.60 -2.24 -7.31
CA ILE A 152 1.61 -3.44 -8.16
C ILE A 152 0.74 -3.25 -9.40
N GLU A 153 -0.34 -2.50 -9.29
CA GLU A 153 -1.33 -2.33 -10.36
C GLU A 153 -0.72 -1.71 -11.61
N ASP A 154 0.09 -0.65 -11.46
CA ASP A 154 0.73 0.03 -12.58
C ASP A 154 1.76 -0.84 -13.31
N PHE A 155 2.33 -1.84 -12.63
CA PHE A 155 3.32 -2.75 -13.22
C PHE A 155 2.68 -3.85 -14.07
N PHE A 156 1.40 -4.18 -13.82
CA PHE A 156 0.69 -5.28 -14.49
C PHE A 156 -0.54 -4.81 -15.29
N ALA A 157 -0.76 -3.50 -15.43
CA ALA A 157 -1.85 -2.89 -16.21
C ALA A 157 -1.65 -2.99 -17.73
#